data_b768f34f4d1b79495819326a3a95d50c
#
_entry.id   b768f34f4d1b79495819326a3a95d50c
#
_cell.length_a   1.000
_cell.length_b   1.000
_cell.length_c   1.000
_cell.angle_alpha   90.00
_cell.angle_beta   90.00
_cell.angle_gamma   90.00
#
_symmetry.space_group_name_H-M   'P 1'
#
loop_
_entity.id
_entity.type
_entity.pdbx_description
1 polymer ?
#
loop_
_entity_poly.entity_id
_entity_poly.type
_entity_poly.pdbx_seq_one_letter_code
_entity_poly.pdbx_strand_id
1 'polypeptide(L)'
;KILVVMPFESIADAVDAVPAILEKKPSAIELLPRILIDLARDVPAYAPLIDFVDDDAAGSGGDILVVEFADENPAYLREQAQNLGRNLRVVIDKVQQSNIWKVRKVGLGILSTSTSPTRGVTFIEDCAVPVERLGDYVRGMERVFKHHNTTGVFYAHASAGCLHMRPVLNLQSAQGRGELREIAEAALGLVLSLGGAMTGEHGDGLSRSEFLEKIYGEEINDAFRVLKLAADPENLLNPGKIVSPP
;
A
#
# COMPACT_ATOMS: atom_id res chain seq x y z
N LYS A 1 15.61 4.39 -18.41
CA LYS A 1 14.68 4.72 -17.32
C LYS A 1 15.11 6.00 -16.62
N ILE A 2 14.13 6.74 -16.12
CA ILE A 2 14.31 7.84 -15.16
C ILE A 2 13.31 7.68 -14.03
N LEU A 3 13.65 8.21 -12.85
CA LEU A 3 12.70 8.36 -11.74
C LEU A 3 12.49 9.85 -11.49
N VAL A 4 11.26 10.22 -11.18
CA VAL A 4 10.89 11.57 -10.76
C VAL A 4 10.38 11.49 -9.33
N VAL A 5 10.99 12.22 -8.42
CA VAL A 5 10.61 12.29 -7.00
C VAL A 5 9.70 13.50 -6.81
N MET A 6 8.48 13.28 -6.40
CA MET A 6 7.45 14.29 -6.23
C MET A 6 7.02 14.35 -4.75
N PRO A 7 7.33 15.41 -4.02
CA PRO A 7 6.90 15.59 -2.64
C PRO A 7 5.47 16.11 -2.56
N PHE A 8 4.75 15.71 -1.49
CA PHE A 8 3.39 16.15 -1.17
C PHE A 8 3.25 16.41 0.33
N GLU A 9 2.32 17.26 0.71
CA GLU A 9 2.07 17.60 2.13
C GLU A 9 1.41 16.44 2.89
N SER A 10 0.62 15.61 2.20
CA SER A 10 -0.07 14.46 2.78
C SER A 10 -0.17 13.30 1.81
N ILE A 11 -0.42 12.08 2.37
CA ILE A 11 -0.71 10.88 1.59
C ILE A 11 -1.94 11.09 0.69
N ALA A 12 -2.98 11.75 1.21
CA ALA A 12 -4.19 12.02 0.44
C ALA A 12 -3.91 12.88 -0.79
N ASP A 13 -3.11 13.96 -0.64
CA ASP A 13 -2.72 14.82 -1.76
C ASP A 13 -1.86 14.06 -2.78
N ALA A 14 -0.95 13.20 -2.29
CA ALA A 14 -0.12 12.36 -3.16
C ALA A 14 -0.99 11.43 -4.02
N VAL A 15 -1.92 10.70 -3.41
CA VAL A 15 -2.74 9.73 -4.16
C VAL A 15 -3.80 10.40 -5.03
N ASP A 16 -4.28 11.59 -4.67
CA ASP A 16 -5.18 12.39 -5.51
C ASP A 16 -4.50 12.88 -6.80
N ALA A 17 -3.17 13.03 -6.81
CA ALA A 17 -2.42 13.40 -8.00
C ALA A 17 -2.21 12.24 -8.98
N VAL A 18 -2.36 10.99 -8.54
CA VAL A 18 -2.03 9.79 -9.35
C VAL A 18 -2.80 9.70 -10.66
N PRO A 19 -4.13 9.96 -10.74
CA PRO A 19 -4.86 9.88 -12.00
C PRO A 19 -4.28 10.79 -13.09
N ALA A 20 -3.95 12.03 -12.75
CA ALA A 20 -3.36 12.98 -13.70
C ALA A 20 -1.94 12.59 -14.14
N ILE A 21 -1.16 11.97 -13.24
CA ILE A 21 0.16 11.44 -13.56
C ILE A 21 0.06 10.23 -14.50
N LEU A 22 -0.93 9.36 -14.30
CA LEU A 22 -1.17 8.19 -15.16
C LEU A 22 -1.48 8.55 -16.61
N GLU A 23 -2.08 9.72 -16.89
CA GLU A 23 -2.27 10.21 -18.25
C GLU A 23 -0.96 10.36 -19.03
N LYS A 24 0.18 10.54 -18.32
CA LYS A 24 1.53 10.62 -18.91
C LYS A 24 2.15 9.25 -19.17
N LYS A 25 1.42 8.14 -18.88
CA LYS A 25 1.82 6.75 -19.12
C LYS A 25 3.16 6.37 -18.47
N PRO A 26 3.34 6.61 -17.15
CA PRO A 26 4.53 6.13 -16.44
C PRO A 26 4.55 4.60 -16.40
N SER A 27 5.74 4.01 -16.19
CA SER A 27 5.91 2.58 -15.97
C SER A 27 5.49 2.15 -14.57
N ALA A 28 5.61 3.03 -13.58
CA ALA A 28 5.19 2.81 -12.19
C ALA A 28 4.99 4.14 -11.46
N ILE A 29 4.11 4.14 -10.46
CA ILE A 29 3.96 5.21 -9.46
C ILE A 29 3.89 4.54 -8.10
N GLU A 30 4.88 4.82 -7.23
CA GLU A 30 5.00 4.25 -5.89
C GLU A 30 4.88 5.33 -4.82
N LEU A 31 4.07 5.09 -3.80
CA LEU A 31 3.97 5.95 -2.63
C LEU A 31 4.99 5.52 -1.58
N LEU A 32 5.85 6.45 -1.18
CA LEU A 32 6.76 6.33 -0.05
C LEU A 32 6.33 7.31 1.06
N PRO A 33 5.76 6.84 2.16
CA PRO A 33 5.33 7.70 3.24
C PRO A 33 6.54 8.27 3.99
N ARG A 34 6.40 9.47 4.52
CA ARG A 34 7.45 10.14 5.30
C ARG A 34 7.98 9.30 6.46
N ILE A 35 7.09 8.63 7.19
CA ILE A 35 7.46 7.76 8.30
C ILE A 35 8.47 6.68 7.88
N LEU A 36 8.34 6.13 6.68
CA LEU A 36 9.26 5.12 6.16
C LEU A 36 10.65 5.73 5.88
N ILE A 37 10.67 6.93 5.34
CA ILE A 37 11.91 7.68 5.06
C ILE A 37 12.63 7.99 6.38
N ASP A 38 11.90 8.46 7.38
CA ASP A 38 12.47 8.80 8.69
C ASP A 38 13.02 7.56 9.39
N LEU A 39 12.27 6.46 9.41
CA LEU A 39 12.76 5.20 9.96
C LEU A 39 13.99 4.66 9.23
N ALA A 40 14.09 4.85 7.93
CA ALA A 40 15.26 4.43 7.17
C ALA A 40 16.48 5.32 7.47
N ARG A 41 16.30 6.60 7.81
CA ARG A 41 17.36 7.50 8.25
C ARG A 41 18.00 7.07 9.56
N ASP A 42 17.21 6.48 10.45
CA ASP A 42 17.68 6.00 11.75
C ASP A 42 18.51 4.70 11.66
N VAL A 43 18.48 4.04 10.51
CA VAL A 43 19.24 2.81 10.29
C VAL A 43 20.54 3.11 9.53
N PRO A 44 21.73 2.92 10.14
CA PRO A 44 23.03 3.28 9.51
C PRO A 44 23.27 2.67 8.14
N ALA A 45 22.70 1.50 7.85
CA ALA A 45 22.84 0.85 6.53
C ALA A 45 21.98 1.51 5.44
N TYR A 46 20.94 2.25 5.81
CA TYR A 46 19.99 2.86 4.87
C TYR A 46 20.07 4.39 4.83
N ALA A 47 20.54 5.03 5.88
CA ALA A 47 20.71 6.48 5.95
C ALA A 47 21.44 7.08 4.70
N PRO A 48 22.54 6.47 4.19
CA PRO A 48 23.21 6.96 3.00
C PRO A 48 22.42 6.81 1.69
N LEU A 49 21.32 6.04 1.70
CA LEU A 49 20.49 5.78 0.52
C LEU A 49 19.40 6.83 0.32
N ILE A 50 19.19 7.73 1.30
CA ILE A 50 18.08 8.70 1.34
C ILE A 50 18.50 10.08 0.82
N ASP A 51 19.58 10.16 0.08
CA ASP A 51 20.05 11.40 -0.55
C ASP A 51 19.09 12.00 -1.60
N PHE A 52 18.08 11.22 -1.99
CA PHE A 52 17.07 11.64 -2.95
C PHE A 52 15.93 12.48 -2.34
N VAL A 53 15.86 12.57 -1.03
CA VAL A 53 14.87 13.39 -0.31
C VAL A 53 15.51 14.74 -0.01
N ASP A 54 14.99 15.78 -0.62
CA ASP A 54 15.39 17.15 -0.35
C ASP A 54 14.49 17.72 0.76
N ASP A 55 15.05 17.87 1.95
CA ASP A 55 14.31 18.37 3.12
C ASP A 55 13.91 19.84 2.96
N ASP A 56 14.61 20.61 2.11
CA ASP A 56 14.32 22.03 1.87
C ASP A 56 13.23 22.23 0.79
N ALA A 57 13.09 21.29 -0.15
CA ALA A 57 12.17 21.44 -1.29
C ALA A 57 10.69 21.15 -0.97
N ALA A 58 10.42 20.46 0.13
CA ALA A 58 9.07 19.99 0.51
C ALA A 58 8.53 20.59 1.82
N GLY A 59 9.06 21.74 2.28
CA GLY A 59 8.56 22.31 3.53
C GLY A 59 8.56 21.30 4.66
N SER A 60 9.73 20.74 5.00
CA SER A 60 9.96 19.82 6.13
C SER A 60 8.87 18.76 6.37
N GLY A 61 8.75 17.73 5.55
CA GLY A 61 8.12 16.51 6.03
C GLY A 61 7.05 15.83 5.21
N GLY A 62 7.01 16.01 3.88
CA GLY A 62 5.96 15.42 3.04
C GLY A 62 6.15 13.95 2.67
N ASP A 63 5.05 13.33 2.28
CA ASP A 63 5.03 12.03 1.62
C ASP A 63 5.54 12.16 0.18
N ILE A 64 6.02 11.07 -0.42
CA ILE A 64 6.67 11.11 -1.74
C ILE A 64 5.99 10.15 -2.70
N LEU A 65 5.70 10.61 -3.92
CA LEU A 65 5.53 9.73 -5.07
C LEU A 65 6.85 9.59 -5.83
N VAL A 66 7.21 8.36 -6.13
CA VAL A 66 8.26 8.01 -7.09
C VAL A 66 7.61 7.57 -8.38
N VAL A 67 7.80 8.36 -9.44
CA VAL A 67 7.24 8.11 -10.78
C VAL A 67 8.34 7.59 -11.69
N GLU A 68 8.19 6.38 -12.22
CA GLU A 68 9.15 5.79 -13.16
C GLU A 68 8.66 5.94 -14.61
N PHE A 69 9.54 6.41 -15.50
CA PHE A 69 9.37 6.31 -16.94
C PHE A 69 10.45 5.42 -17.54
N ALA A 70 10.07 4.55 -18.46
CA ALA A 70 10.98 3.68 -19.19
C ALA A 70 10.75 3.80 -20.69
N ASP A 71 11.81 4.16 -21.42
CA ASP A 71 11.83 4.25 -22.89
C ASP A 71 13.26 4.14 -23.39
N GLU A 72 13.45 3.82 -24.67
CA GLU A 72 14.75 3.82 -25.33
C GLU A 72 15.20 5.23 -25.74
N ASN A 73 14.26 6.17 -25.88
CA ASN A 73 14.53 7.56 -26.27
C ASN A 73 14.76 8.46 -25.04
N PRO A 74 16.00 8.93 -24.79
CA PRO A 74 16.29 9.80 -23.64
C PRO A 74 15.63 11.18 -23.73
N ALA A 75 15.34 11.68 -24.93
CA ALA A 75 14.67 12.97 -25.09
C ALA A 75 13.19 12.87 -24.64
N TYR A 76 12.51 11.80 -25.03
CA TYR A 76 11.16 11.49 -24.56
C TYR A 76 11.10 11.40 -23.03
N LEU A 77 12.03 10.68 -22.40
CA LEU A 77 12.07 10.55 -20.95
C LEU A 77 12.18 11.91 -20.25
N ARG A 78 13.03 12.80 -20.76
CA ARG A 78 13.20 14.16 -20.19
C ARG A 78 11.93 15.00 -20.35
N GLU A 79 11.28 14.89 -21.51
CA GLU A 79 10.01 15.56 -21.77
C GLU A 79 8.94 15.11 -20.79
N GLN A 80 8.79 13.80 -20.56
CA GLN A 80 7.84 13.26 -19.59
C GLN A 80 8.11 13.80 -18.17
N ALA A 81 9.36 13.82 -17.74
CA ALA A 81 9.71 14.39 -16.44
C ALA A 81 9.34 15.88 -16.33
N GLN A 82 9.58 16.66 -17.37
CA GLN A 82 9.24 18.10 -17.41
C GLN A 82 7.73 18.34 -17.39
N ASN A 83 6.95 17.44 -18.02
CA ASN A 83 5.49 17.50 -18.08
C ASN A 83 4.81 17.17 -16.73
N LEU A 84 5.53 16.61 -15.75
CA LEU A 84 5.03 16.39 -14.38
C LEU A 84 5.07 17.66 -13.52
N GLY A 85 5.97 18.59 -13.81
CA GLY A 85 6.09 19.82 -13.06
C GLY A 85 7.50 20.42 -13.13
N ARG A 86 7.63 21.64 -12.56
CA ARG A 86 8.91 22.32 -12.45
C ARG A 86 9.56 22.02 -11.09
N ASN A 87 10.89 22.04 -11.05
CA ASN A 87 11.68 21.87 -9.82
C ASN A 87 11.53 20.51 -9.14
N LEU A 88 11.10 19.47 -9.88
CA LEU A 88 11.08 18.10 -9.38
C LEU A 88 12.47 17.48 -9.51
N ARG A 89 12.84 16.62 -8.56
CA ARG A 89 14.10 15.88 -8.63
C ARG A 89 13.98 14.75 -9.65
N VAL A 90 14.75 14.84 -10.72
CA VAL A 90 14.85 13.81 -11.77
C VAL A 90 16.11 12.99 -11.55
N VAL A 91 15.96 11.68 -11.32
CA VAL A 91 17.06 10.76 -11.04
C VAL A 91 17.34 9.90 -12.27
N ILE A 92 18.49 10.14 -12.90
CA ILE A 92 18.94 9.42 -14.10
C ILE A 92 20.00 8.39 -13.72
N ASP A 93 20.80 8.67 -12.69
CA ASP A 93 21.86 7.78 -12.22
C ASP A 93 21.32 6.45 -11.72
N LYS A 94 21.86 5.34 -12.24
CA LYS A 94 21.38 3.98 -11.94
C LYS A 94 21.60 3.57 -10.47
N VAL A 95 22.65 4.09 -9.84
CA VAL A 95 22.95 3.78 -8.43
C VAL A 95 21.92 4.47 -7.54
N GLN A 96 21.64 5.75 -7.79
CA GLN A 96 20.60 6.48 -7.08
C GLN A 96 19.22 5.87 -7.29
N GLN A 97 18.85 5.47 -8.52
CA GLN A 97 17.60 4.72 -8.79
C GLN A 97 17.54 3.45 -7.96
N SER A 98 18.62 2.67 -7.92
CA SER A 98 18.70 1.45 -7.10
C SER A 98 18.55 1.75 -5.61
N ASN A 99 19.08 2.86 -5.11
CA ASN A 99 18.94 3.28 -3.72
C ASN A 99 17.48 3.59 -3.36
N ILE A 100 16.78 4.34 -4.21
CA ILE A 100 15.35 4.63 -4.03
C ILE A 100 14.53 3.33 -3.92
N TRP A 101 14.74 2.40 -4.86
CA TRP A 101 14.04 1.11 -4.83
C TRP A 101 14.42 0.23 -3.64
N LYS A 102 15.67 0.31 -3.17
CA LYS A 102 16.09 -0.36 -1.92
C LYS A 102 15.33 0.21 -0.72
N VAL A 103 15.27 1.53 -0.57
CA VAL A 103 14.53 2.19 0.53
C VAL A 103 13.06 1.76 0.48
N ARG A 104 12.42 1.79 -0.70
CA ARG A 104 11.04 1.32 -0.88
C ARG A 104 10.86 -0.14 -0.41
N LYS A 105 11.77 -1.02 -0.79
CA LYS A 105 11.70 -2.45 -0.49
C LYS A 105 11.98 -2.78 0.98
N VAL A 106 12.99 -2.14 1.58
CA VAL A 106 13.38 -2.45 2.97
C VAL A 106 12.46 -1.81 4.00
N GLY A 107 11.72 -0.77 3.62
CA GLY A 107 10.76 -0.10 4.49
C GLY A 107 9.74 -1.04 5.10
N LEU A 108 9.27 -2.03 4.36
CA LEU A 108 8.43 -3.13 4.85
C LEU A 108 9.09 -3.90 6.00
N GLY A 109 10.38 -4.22 5.86
CA GLY A 109 11.17 -4.89 6.89
C GLY A 109 11.32 -4.02 8.14
N ILE A 110 11.68 -2.75 7.97
CA ILE A 110 11.88 -1.80 9.08
C ILE A 110 10.58 -1.63 9.88
N LEU A 111 9.44 -1.46 9.22
CA LEU A 111 8.13 -1.38 9.89
C LEU A 111 7.77 -2.65 10.68
N SER A 112 8.34 -3.80 10.30
CA SER A 112 8.08 -5.09 10.94
C SER A 112 9.05 -5.39 12.11
N THR A 113 10.14 -4.63 12.27
CA THR A 113 11.15 -4.89 13.31
C THR A 113 10.78 -4.37 14.69
N SER A 114 9.70 -3.62 14.83
CA SER A 114 9.25 -3.12 16.13
C SER A 114 8.96 -4.27 17.10
N THR A 115 9.64 -4.29 18.24
CA THR A 115 9.41 -5.22 19.35
C THR A 115 8.33 -4.73 20.32
N SER A 116 7.78 -3.54 20.08
CA SER A 116 6.69 -2.99 20.88
C SER A 116 5.45 -3.88 20.79
N PRO A 117 4.74 -4.10 21.92
CA PRO A 117 3.42 -4.73 21.90
C PRO A 117 2.43 -4.01 20.97
N THR A 118 2.55 -2.68 20.88
CA THR A 118 1.77 -1.84 19.96
C THR A 118 2.60 -1.59 18.71
N ARG A 119 2.16 -2.14 17.58
CA ARG A 119 2.90 -2.11 16.30
C ARG A 119 1.97 -2.17 15.11
N GLY A 120 2.50 -1.86 13.93
CA GLY A 120 1.77 -2.03 12.68
C GLY A 120 1.42 -3.50 12.40
N VAL A 121 0.15 -3.78 12.16
CA VAL A 121 -0.38 -5.14 11.94
C VAL A 121 -0.79 -5.32 10.49
N THR A 122 -0.38 -6.46 9.90
CA THR A 122 -0.63 -6.82 8.51
C THR A 122 -1.85 -7.73 8.39
N PHE A 123 -3.03 -7.21 8.00
CA PHE A 123 -4.22 -8.03 7.77
C PHE A 123 -5.18 -7.45 6.72
N ILE A 124 -5.21 -6.12 6.54
CA ILE A 124 -5.98 -5.41 5.50
C ILE A 124 -5.03 -4.68 4.53
N GLU A 125 -3.85 -5.24 4.33
CA GLU A 125 -2.69 -4.51 3.84
C GLU A 125 -2.59 -4.37 2.33
N ASP A 126 -3.49 -4.95 1.54
CA ASP A 126 -3.41 -4.91 0.07
C ASP A 126 -4.76 -4.67 -0.62
N CYS A 127 -5.60 -3.88 0.03
CA CYS A 127 -6.84 -3.46 -0.61
C CYS A 127 -6.57 -2.64 -1.87
N ALA A 128 -7.30 -2.94 -2.92
CA ALA A 128 -7.19 -2.24 -4.19
C ALA A 128 -8.51 -1.54 -4.54
N VAL A 129 -8.42 -0.31 -5.01
CA VAL A 129 -9.56 0.49 -5.49
C VAL A 129 -9.24 1.07 -6.87
N PRO A 130 -10.25 1.46 -7.67
CA PRO A 130 -10.00 2.26 -8.86
C PRO A 130 -9.11 3.46 -8.50
N VAL A 131 -8.13 3.77 -9.33
CA VAL A 131 -7.09 4.76 -9.02
C VAL A 131 -7.70 6.12 -8.68
N GLU A 132 -8.79 6.48 -9.33
CA GLU A 132 -9.55 7.72 -9.09
C GLU A 132 -10.22 7.76 -7.72
N ARG A 133 -10.27 6.63 -7.02
CA ARG A 133 -10.89 6.49 -5.69
C ARG A 133 -9.85 6.30 -4.58
N LEU A 134 -8.55 6.33 -4.90
CA LEU A 134 -7.47 6.15 -3.89
C LEU A 134 -7.56 7.19 -2.76
N GLY A 135 -7.73 8.47 -3.10
CA GLY A 135 -7.86 9.52 -2.09
C GLY A 135 -9.08 9.35 -1.18
N ASP A 136 -10.22 8.92 -1.75
CA ASP A 136 -11.43 8.62 -0.97
C ASP A 136 -11.18 7.47 0.00
N TYR A 137 -10.44 6.44 -0.47
CA TYR A 137 -10.09 5.29 0.36
C TYR A 137 -9.14 5.66 1.49
N VAL A 138 -8.07 6.42 1.21
CA VAL A 138 -7.13 6.92 2.23
C VAL A 138 -7.88 7.72 3.30
N ARG A 139 -8.61 8.75 2.91
CA ARG A 139 -9.39 9.57 3.84
C ARG A 139 -10.44 8.77 4.62
N GLY A 140 -11.03 7.75 3.99
CA GLY A 140 -11.95 6.84 4.65
C GLY A 140 -11.27 6.04 5.76
N MET A 141 -10.11 5.45 5.46
CA MET A 141 -9.35 4.67 6.42
C MET A 141 -8.74 5.51 7.55
N GLU A 142 -8.31 6.74 7.27
CA GLU A 142 -7.88 7.67 8.31
C GLU A 142 -9.01 7.95 9.32
N ARG A 143 -10.27 8.10 8.84
CA ARG A 143 -11.42 8.23 9.74
C ARG A 143 -11.68 6.97 10.56
N VAL A 144 -11.54 5.78 9.95
CA VAL A 144 -11.65 4.49 10.66
C VAL A 144 -10.59 4.41 11.75
N PHE A 145 -9.32 4.68 11.44
CA PHE A 145 -8.24 4.66 12.44
C PHE A 145 -8.47 5.67 13.56
N LYS A 146 -8.89 6.89 13.23
CA LYS A 146 -9.23 7.90 14.23
C LYS A 146 -10.37 7.49 15.15
N HIS A 147 -11.40 6.80 14.62
CA HIS A 147 -12.51 6.27 15.42
C HIS A 147 -12.02 5.24 16.46
N HIS A 148 -11.05 4.43 16.10
CA HIS A 148 -10.41 3.44 17.00
C HIS A 148 -9.23 4.00 17.81
N ASN A 149 -9.05 5.33 17.85
CA ASN A 149 -7.91 5.98 18.54
C ASN A 149 -6.55 5.41 18.14
N THR A 150 -6.40 4.99 16.90
CA THR A 150 -5.16 4.47 16.33
C THR A 150 -4.71 5.27 15.13
N THR A 151 -3.56 4.91 14.60
CA THR A 151 -2.98 5.44 13.36
C THR A 151 -2.64 4.28 12.44
N GLY A 152 -2.32 4.58 11.20
CA GLY A 152 -1.85 3.58 10.24
C GLY A 152 -0.66 4.09 9.45
N VAL A 153 0.16 3.15 8.99
CA VAL A 153 1.20 3.42 8.00
C VAL A 153 0.66 3.01 6.64
N PHE A 154 0.82 3.88 5.66
CA PHE A 154 0.35 3.68 4.30
C PHE A 154 1.53 3.67 3.34
N TYR A 155 1.55 2.76 2.40
CA TYR A 155 2.40 2.77 1.20
C TYR A 155 1.62 2.11 0.07
N ALA A 156 1.94 2.40 -1.19
CA ALA A 156 1.09 1.94 -2.28
C ALA A 156 1.87 1.67 -3.56
N HIS A 157 1.40 0.66 -4.30
CA HIS A 157 1.54 0.60 -5.75
C HIS A 157 0.48 1.52 -6.35
N ALA A 158 0.74 2.84 -6.30
CA ALA A 158 -0.29 3.84 -6.54
C ALA A 158 -0.84 3.78 -7.97
N SER A 159 0.00 3.45 -8.96
CA SER A 159 -0.44 3.26 -10.35
C SER A 159 -1.40 2.09 -10.56
N ALA A 160 -1.43 1.14 -9.63
CA ALA A 160 -2.31 -0.03 -9.67
C ALA A 160 -3.54 0.10 -8.74
N GLY A 161 -3.66 1.21 -8.01
CA GLY A 161 -4.72 1.39 -7.03
C GLY A 161 -4.60 0.50 -5.79
N CYS A 162 -3.46 -0.19 -5.61
CA CYS A 162 -3.22 -1.10 -4.49
C CYS A 162 -2.55 -0.35 -3.34
N LEU A 163 -3.27 -0.27 -2.21
CA LEU A 163 -2.84 0.46 -1.03
C LEU A 163 -2.56 -0.50 0.12
N HIS A 164 -1.32 -0.47 0.62
CA HIS A 164 -0.92 -1.23 1.79
C HIS A 164 -1.10 -0.39 3.05
N MET A 165 -1.83 -0.94 4.02
CA MET A 165 -2.11 -0.26 5.28
C MET A 165 -1.77 -1.14 6.47
N ARG A 166 -1.15 -0.55 7.48
CA ARG A 166 -0.80 -1.23 8.73
C ARG A 166 -1.30 -0.42 9.91
N PRO A 167 -2.51 -0.70 10.41
CA PRO A 167 -2.98 -0.08 11.65
C PRO A 167 -2.09 -0.47 12.83
N VAL A 168 -1.87 0.48 13.74
CA VAL A 168 -0.99 0.31 14.90
C VAL A 168 -1.81 -0.22 16.06
N LEU A 169 -1.71 -1.52 16.36
CA LEU A 169 -2.53 -2.22 17.35
C LEU A 169 -1.69 -3.03 18.32
N ASN A 170 -2.25 -3.24 19.54
CA ASN A 170 -1.70 -4.15 20.53
C ASN A 170 -2.49 -5.46 20.58
N LEU A 171 -2.07 -6.46 19.82
CA LEU A 171 -2.76 -7.76 19.76
C LEU A 171 -2.60 -8.64 21.01
N GLN A 172 -1.77 -8.24 21.97
CA GLN A 172 -1.69 -8.92 23.27
C GLN A 172 -2.89 -8.58 24.16
N SER A 173 -3.57 -7.45 23.92
CA SER A 173 -4.78 -7.04 24.63
C SER A 173 -6.04 -7.59 23.97
N ALA A 174 -7.09 -7.84 24.76
CA ALA A 174 -8.41 -8.22 24.25
C ALA A 174 -9.02 -7.08 23.40
N GLN A 175 -8.80 -5.83 23.82
CA GLN A 175 -9.25 -4.65 23.08
C GLN A 175 -8.63 -4.61 21.67
N GLY A 176 -7.30 -4.69 21.56
CA GLY A 176 -6.63 -4.63 20.24
C GLY A 176 -7.01 -5.78 19.31
N ARG A 177 -7.37 -6.97 19.83
CA ARG A 177 -7.92 -8.05 19.03
C ARG A 177 -9.34 -7.77 18.53
N GLY A 178 -10.17 -7.10 19.34
CA GLY A 178 -11.50 -6.63 18.92
C GLY A 178 -11.39 -5.56 17.83
N GLU A 179 -10.56 -4.55 18.06
CA GLU A 179 -10.29 -3.46 17.10
C GLU A 179 -9.76 -3.98 15.75
N LEU A 180 -8.93 -5.04 15.76
CA LEU A 180 -8.47 -5.68 14.53
C LEU A 180 -9.64 -6.07 13.62
N ARG A 181 -10.64 -6.76 14.19
CA ARG A 181 -11.81 -7.24 13.45
C ARG A 181 -12.70 -6.08 12.99
N GLU A 182 -12.98 -5.13 13.88
CA GLU A 182 -13.83 -3.98 13.57
C GLU A 182 -13.22 -3.12 12.45
N ILE A 183 -11.90 -2.89 12.48
CA ILE A 183 -11.16 -2.19 11.42
C ILE A 183 -11.21 -2.99 10.11
N ALA A 184 -11.08 -4.32 10.14
CA ALA A 184 -11.17 -5.15 8.94
C ALA A 184 -12.57 -5.07 8.31
N GLU A 185 -13.63 -5.11 9.11
CA GLU A 185 -15.02 -4.99 8.64
C GLU A 185 -15.29 -3.61 8.05
N ALA A 186 -14.79 -2.54 8.68
CA ALA A 186 -14.90 -1.18 8.18
C ALA A 186 -14.13 -0.98 6.85
N ALA A 187 -12.91 -1.54 6.76
CA ALA A 187 -12.11 -1.52 5.53
C ALA A 187 -12.82 -2.25 4.38
N LEU A 188 -13.39 -3.44 4.67
CA LEU A 188 -14.17 -4.21 3.71
C LEU A 188 -15.37 -3.40 3.20
N GLY A 189 -16.17 -2.83 4.10
CA GLY A 189 -17.32 -2.01 3.71
C GLY A 189 -16.93 -0.82 2.84
N LEU A 190 -15.84 -0.14 3.22
CA LEU A 190 -15.34 1.02 2.48
C LEU A 190 -14.81 0.61 1.09
N VAL A 191 -13.93 -0.40 1.01
CA VAL A 191 -13.33 -0.81 -0.28
C VAL A 191 -14.39 -1.28 -1.27
N LEU A 192 -15.39 -2.05 -0.81
CA LEU A 192 -16.49 -2.50 -1.68
C LEU A 192 -17.37 -1.32 -2.13
N SER A 193 -17.65 -0.35 -1.24
CA SER A 193 -18.42 0.84 -1.61
C SER A 193 -17.73 1.71 -2.68
N LEU A 194 -16.42 1.59 -2.80
CA LEU A 194 -15.60 2.28 -3.80
C LEU A 194 -15.40 1.45 -5.08
N GLY A 195 -16.00 0.26 -5.17
CA GLY A 195 -15.83 -0.64 -6.32
C GLY A 195 -14.50 -1.36 -6.35
N GLY A 196 -13.86 -1.50 -5.19
CA GLY A 196 -12.55 -2.13 -5.03
C GLY A 196 -12.62 -3.60 -4.57
N ALA A 197 -11.45 -4.16 -4.26
CA ALA A 197 -11.24 -5.51 -3.75
C ALA A 197 -10.45 -5.47 -2.44
N MET A 198 -10.80 -6.36 -1.49
CA MET A 198 -10.12 -6.44 -0.19
C MET A 198 -8.70 -6.99 -0.31
N THR A 199 -8.40 -7.74 -1.37
CA THR A 199 -7.07 -8.25 -1.68
C THR A 199 -6.73 -7.94 -3.13
N GLY A 200 -5.64 -7.24 -3.36
CA GLY A 200 -5.16 -6.90 -4.69
C GLY A 200 -4.15 -7.90 -5.22
N GLU A 201 -3.25 -8.41 -4.37
CA GLU A 201 -2.11 -9.24 -4.78
C GLU A 201 -1.76 -10.38 -3.82
N HIS A 202 -2.02 -10.25 -2.49
CA HIS A 202 -1.56 -11.23 -1.48
C HIS A 202 -2.47 -12.45 -1.33
N GLY A 203 -3.70 -12.40 -1.88
CA GLY A 203 -4.73 -13.42 -1.68
C GLY A 203 -5.35 -13.39 -0.28
N ASP A 204 -6.49 -14.08 -0.11
CA ASP A 204 -7.30 -13.98 1.11
C ASP A 204 -6.71 -14.77 2.28
N GLY A 205 -6.18 -15.97 2.01
CA GLY A 205 -5.58 -16.83 3.02
C GLY A 205 -6.52 -17.08 4.20
N LEU A 206 -5.97 -17.23 5.41
CA LEU A 206 -6.76 -17.36 6.64
C LEU A 206 -7.32 -16.03 7.13
N SER A 207 -6.60 -14.94 6.94
CA SER A 207 -6.95 -13.65 7.54
C SER A 207 -8.18 -12.98 6.91
N ARG A 208 -8.54 -13.37 5.68
CA ARG A 208 -9.64 -12.78 4.91
C ARG A 208 -10.74 -13.76 4.48
N SER A 209 -10.54 -15.06 4.71
CA SER A 209 -11.49 -16.10 4.29
C SER A 209 -12.90 -15.91 4.88
N GLU A 210 -13.03 -15.38 6.10
CA GLU A 210 -14.32 -15.12 6.74
C GLU A 210 -15.16 -14.06 6.01
N PHE A 211 -14.53 -13.22 5.18
CA PHE A 211 -15.18 -12.13 4.44
C PHE A 211 -15.62 -12.51 3.03
N LEU A 212 -15.26 -13.69 2.53
CA LEU A 212 -15.47 -14.07 1.13
C LEU A 212 -16.94 -14.07 0.73
N GLU A 213 -17.83 -14.46 1.64
CA GLU A 213 -19.28 -14.44 1.37
C GLU A 213 -19.81 -13.01 1.22
N LYS A 214 -19.27 -12.05 2.01
CA LYS A 214 -19.61 -10.63 1.87
C LYS A 214 -19.03 -10.04 0.55
N ILE A 215 -17.90 -10.58 0.07
CA ILE A 215 -17.21 -10.10 -1.14
C ILE A 215 -17.86 -10.66 -2.40
N TYR A 216 -18.10 -11.97 -2.46
CA TYR A 216 -18.49 -12.68 -3.69
C TYR A 216 -19.93 -13.17 -3.68
N GLY A 217 -20.61 -13.17 -2.52
CA GLY A 217 -21.95 -13.71 -2.35
C GLY A 217 -21.96 -15.24 -2.14
N GLU A 218 -23.11 -15.75 -1.72
CA GLU A 218 -23.33 -17.16 -1.37
C GLU A 218 -23.07 -18.10 -2.56
N GLU A 219 -23.57 -17.76 -3.75
CA GLU A 219 -23.47 -18.60 -4.95
C GLU A 219 -22.02 -18.90 -5.33
N ILE A 220 -21.16 -17.88 -5.33
CA ILE A 220 -19.72 -18.05 -5.65
C ILE A 220 -19.01 -18.84 -4.55
N ASN A 221 -19.36 -18.60 -3.28
CA ASN A 221 -18.77 -19.36 -2.17
C ASN A 221 -19.18 -20.83 -2.21
N ASP A 222 -20.41 -21.15 -2.60
CA ASP A 222 -20.84 -22.52 -2.84
C ASP A 222 -20.08 -23.15 -4.01
N ALA A 223 -19.84 -22.43 -5.09
CA ALA A 223 -18.99 -22.91 -6.17
C ALA A 223 -17.56 -23.25 -5.70
N PHE A 224 -16.98 -22.43 -4.80
CA PHE A 224 -15.68 -22.74 -4.18
C PHE A 224 -15.73 -24.03 -3.37
N ARG A 225 -16.79 -24.25 -2.60
CA ARG A 225 -17.00 -25.49 -1.81
C ARG A 225 -17.13 -26.73 -2.71
N VAL A 226 -17.91 -26.63 -3.78
CA VAL A 226 -18.08 -27.71 -4.77
C VAL A 226 -16.75 -28.04 -5.45
N LEU A 227 -16.00 -27.03 -5.88
CA LEU A 227 -14.68 -27.21 -6.49
C LEU A 227 -13.69 -27.88 -5.53
N LYS A 228 -13.65 -27.43 -4.27
CA LYS A 228 -12.83 -28.03 -3.22
C LYS A 228 -13.15 -29.49 -3.00
N LEU A 229 -14.44 -29.82 -2.84
CA LEU A 229 -14.90 -31.20 -2.61
C LEU A 229 -14.60 -32.12 -3.79
N ALA A 230 -14.73 -31.62 -5.03
CA ALA A 230 -14.42 -32.40 -6.22
C ALA A 230 -12.93 -32.72 -6.37
N ALA A 231 -12.06 -31.75 -6.00
CA ALA A 231 -10.60 -31.89 -6.14
C ALA A 231 -9.94 -32.55 -4.91
N ASP A 232 -10.54 -32.44 -3.73
CA ASP A 232 -10.00 -32.92 -2.45
C ASP A 232 -11.13 -33.43 -1.53
N PRO A 233 -11.74 -34.57 -1.88
CA PRO A 233 -12.91 -35.09 -1.17
C PRO A 233 -12.61 -35.49 0.30
N GLU A 234 -11.36 -35.82 0.61
CA GLU A 234 -10.92 -36.14 1.97
C GLU A 234 -10.44 -34.91 2.77
N ASN A 235 -10.49 -33.71 2.16
CA ASN A 235 -10.06 -32.44 2.76
C ASN A 235 -8.65 -32.47 3.36
N LEU A 236 -7.70 -33.09 2.63
CA LEU A 236 -6.29 -33.20 3.04
C LEU A 236 -5.46 -31.97 2.69
N LEU A 237 -5.84 -31.23 1.64
CA LEU A 237 -5.08 -30.11 1.10
C LEU A 237 -5.54 -28.79 1.73
N ASN A 238 -4.72 -28.24 2.62
CA ASN A 238 -5.00 -26.95 3.29
C ASN A 238 -6.42 -26.84 3.88
N PRO A 239 -6.82 -27.73 4.77
CA PRO A 239 -8.16 -27.71 5.34
C PRO A 239 -8.44 -26.39 6.10
N GLY A 240 -9.69 -25.90 6.03
CA GLY A 240 -10.09 -24.69 6.74
C GLY A 240 -9.52 -23.39 6.19
N LYS A 241 -9.02 -23.36 4.94
CA LYS A 241 -8.54 -22.14 4.27
C LYS A 241 -9.37 -21.86 3.04
N ILE A 242 -9.77 -20.60 2.85
CA ILE A 242 -10.68 -20.13 1.81
C ILE A 242 -12.07 -20.75 1.95
N VAL A 243 -12.15 -22.06 1.93
CA VAL A 243 -13.39 -22.82 2.09
C VAL A 243 -13.53 -23.31 3.52
N SER A 244 -14.67 -23.01 4.16
CA SER A 244 -14.99 -23.40 5.54
C SER A 244 -13.88 -22.99 6.54
N PRO A 245 -13.54 -21.70 6.64
CA PRO A 245 -12.60 -21.20 7.63
C PRO A 245 -13.10 -21.50 9.06
N PRO A 246 -12.22 -21.58 10.05
CA PRO A 246 -12.58 -21.86 11.43
C PRO A 246 -13.42 -20.75 12.07
#